data_0924b128b182a2ecd94e5ac6f148174a
#
_entry.id   0924b128b182a2ecd94e5ac6f148174a
#
_cell.length_a   1.000
_cell.length_b   1.000
_cell.length_c   1.000
_cell.angle_alpha   90.00
_cell.angle_beta   90.00
_cell.angle_gamma   90.00
#
_symmetry.space_group_name_H-M   'P 1'
#
loop_
_entity.id
_entity.type
_entity.pdbx_description
1 polymer ?
#
loop_
_entity_poly.entity_id
_entity_poly.type
_entity_poly.pdbx_seq_one_letter_code
_entity_poly.pdbx_strand_id
1 'polypeptide(L)'
;MPEKRKFKFVVTGHAMRIATWNVNSIRQRLDHLLTWLRDCAPDIVCLQEIKCVDDAFPREAIEQLGYNVVTHGQKTFNGVALLSKFPLEEATPRLAGDEEDVHARFLEGVVSLKSGVVRVACLYLPNGNPVGTDKYPYKLKWMSRLLEYSKERLKTEEPLVLAGDFNVIPAPPDVHNPAAWVNDALFKPETRESFQALLGLGLTDALRAVSDEPGQYTFWDYQAGAWQKNWGIRIDHLLLSPQASDRLIGVGIDKYVRAWEKPSDHVPVWIDLDLEAA
;
A
#
# COMPACT_ATOMS: atom_id res chain seq x y z
N MET A 1 -12.16 3.75 33.70
CA MET A 1 -12.17 3.71 32.22
C MET A 1 -11.65 5.06 31.74
N PRO A 2 -10.53 5.15 31.02
CA PRO A 2 -10.09 6.44 30.48
C PRO A 2 -11.01 6.84 29.31
N GLU A 3 -11.51 8.06 29.34
CA GLU A 3 -12.31 8.65 28.28
C GLU A 3 -11.53 8.64 26.96
N LYS A 4 -12.16 8.07 25.90
CA LYS A 4 -11.65 8.13 24.54
C LYS A 4 -11.62 9.59 24.10
N ARG A 5 -10.44 10.17 23.94
CA ARG A 5 -10.27 11.48 23.31
C ARG A 5 -10.84 11.43 21.90
N LYS A 6 -11.98 12.07 21.70
CA LYS A 6 -12.47 12.41 20.36
C LYS A 6 -11.56 13.52 19.82
N PHE A 7 -10.62 13.15 18.97
CA PHE A 7 -9.82 14.11 18.22
C PHE A 7 -10.77 14.83 17.24
N LYS A 8 -11.14 16.06 17.55
CA LYS A 8 -11.66 17.01 16.57
C LYS A 8 -10.45 17.67 15.93
N PHE A 9 -10.03 17.16 14.77
CA PHE A 9 -9.02 17.82 13.96
C PHE A 9 -9.64 19.09 13.35
N VAL A 10 -9.11 20.24 13.68
CA VAL A 10 -9.35 21.48 12.93
C VAL A 10 -8.33 21.45 11.78
N VAL A 11 -8.77 20.99 10.59
CA VAL A 11 -7.96 21.03 9.38
C VAL A 11 -7.83 22.48 8.96
N THR A 12 -6.66 23.08 9.17
CA THR A 12 -6.35 24.48 8.77
C THR A 12 -5.51 24.55 7.49
N GLY A 13 -5.24 23.39 6.83
CA GLY A 13 -4.43 23.28 5.63
C GLY A 13 -4.99 22.27 4.64
N HIS A 14 -4.39 22.18 3.45
CA HIS A 14 -4.69 21.16 2.47
C HIS A 14 -4.17 19.80 2.98
N ALA A 15 -5.09 18.86 3.24
CA ALA A 15 -4.71 17.48 3.53
C ALA A 15 -4.16 16.83 2.26
N MET A 16 -2.94 16.26 2.33
CA MET A 16 -2.39 15.43 1.26
C MET A 16 -2.93 14.01 1.40
N ARG A 17 -3.71 13.56 0.41
CA ARG A 17 -4.22 12.18 0.36
C ARG A 17 -3.26 11.26 -0.35
N ILE A 18 -2.77 10.24 0.36
CA ILE A 18 -1.93 9.18 -0.20
C ILE A 18 -2.70 7.87 -0.14
N ALA A 19 -2.76 7.15 -1.26
CA ALA A 19 -3.52 5.92 -1.36
C ALA A 19 -2.70 4.77 -1.94
N THR A 20 -3.14 3.55 -1.68
CA THR A 20 -2.63 2.33 -2.31
C THR A 20 -3.77 1.49 -2.85
N TRP A 21 -3.57 0.86 -4.01
CA TRP A 21 -4.53 -0.05 -4.61
C TRP A 21 -3.85 -1.11 -5.48
N ASN A 22 -3.95 -2.37 -5.12
CA ASN A 22 -3.66 -3.46 -6.03
C ASN A 22 -4.80 -3.57 -7.05
N VAL A 23 -4.53 -3.18 -8.31
CA VAL A 23 -5.53 -3.11 -9.37
C VAL A 23 -5.74 -4.44 -10.10
N ASN A 24 -4.91 -5.45 -9.82
CA ASN A 24 -4.99 -6.77 -10.45
C ASN A 24 -5.18 -6.67 -11.99
N SER A 25 -4.24 -6.08 -12.68
CA SER A 25 -4.20 -5.68 -14.09
C SER A 25 -4.82 -4.30 -14.36
N ILE A 26 -3.93 -3.34 -14.60
CA ILE A 26 -4.32 -1.96 -14.94
C ILE A 26 -5.19 -1.87 -16.20
N ARG A 27 -4.91 -2.70 -17.21
CA ARG A 27 -5.67 -2.69 -18.45
C ARG A 27 -7.12 -3.15 -18.28
N GLN A 28 -7.35 -4.09 -17.33
CA GLN A 28 -8.70 -4.58 -17.05
C GLN A 28 -9.49 -3.64 -16.13
N ARG A 29 -8.80 -2.83 -15.33
CA ARG A 29 -9.40 -1.94 -14.32
C ARG A 29 -9.15 -0.47 -14.60
N LEU A 30 -8.76 -0.12 -15.84
CA LEU A 30 -8.49 1.28 -16.18
C LEU A 30 -9.70 2.17 -15.91
N ASP A 31 -10.88 1.79 -16.37
CA ASP A 31 -12.10 2.58 -16.17
C ASP A 31 -12.46 2.72 -14.68
N HIS A 32 -12.22 1.67 -13.89
CA HIS A 32 -12.38 1.72 -12.43
C HIS A 32 -11.39 2.70 -11.80
N LEU A 33 -10.11 2.61 -12.18
CA LEU A 33 -9.10 3.53 -11.67
C LEU A 33 -9.45 4.98 -12.04
N LEU A 34 -9.78 5.25 -13.30
CA LEU A 34 -10.12 6.60 -13.75
C LEU A 34 -11.36 7.16 -13.04
N THR A 35 -12.38 6.31 -12.81
CA THR A 35 -13.56 6.70 -12.05
C THR A 35 -13.19 7.04 -10.61
N TRP A 36 -12.48 6.15 -9.93
CA TRP A 36 -12.05 6.37 -8.56
C TRP A 36 -11.13 7.59 -8.39
N LEU A 37 -10.21 7.83 -9.34
CA LEU A 37 -9.35 9.02 -9.35
C LEU A 37 -10.14 10.33 -9.46
N ARG A 38 -11.25 10.34 -10.23
CA ARG A 38 -12.14 11.51 -10.33
C ARG A 38 -12.93 11.75 -9.05
N ASP A 39 -13.44 10.67 -8.45
CA ASP A 39 -14.34 10.74 -7.29
C ASP A 39 -13.59 11.06 -6.01
N CYS A 40 -12.46 10.39 -5.76
CA CYS A 40 -11.67 10.50 -4.53
C CYS A 40 -10.54 11.52 -4.61
N ALA A 41 -10.11 11.85 -5.84
CA ALA A 41 -9.07 12.83 -6.15
C ALA A 41 -7.82 12.75 -5.25
N PRO A 42 -7.25 11.55 -4.99
CA PRO A 42 -6.05 11.43 -4.15
C PRO A 42 -4.88 12.21 -4.77
N ASP A 43 -3.93 12.62 -3.93
CA ASP A 43 -2.78 13.40 -4.39
C ASP A 43 -1.64 12.49 -4.87
N ILE A 44 -1.45 11.36 -4.17
CA ILE A 44 -0.46 10.34 -4.54
C ILE A 44 -1.13 8.95 -4.48
N VAL A 45 -0.88 8.11 -5.49
CA VAL A 45 -1.43 6.74 -5.55
C VAL A 45 -0.32 5.74 -5.84
N CYS A 46 -0.24 4.71 -5.02
CA CYS A 46 0.59 3.53 -5.19
C CYS A 46 -0.24 2.40 -5.81
N LEU A 47 0.11 1.96 -7.02
CA LEU A 47 -0.58 0.86 -7.69
C LEU A 47 0.29 -0.40 -7.66
N GLN A 48 -0.33 -1.55 -7.44
CA GLN A 48 0.31 -2.86 -7.50
C GLN A 48 -0.38 -3.74 -8.53
N GLU A 49 0.33 -4.75 -9.00
CA GLU A 49 -0.11 -5.68 -10.04
C GLU A 49 -0.61 -4.99 -11.31
N ILE A 50 0.13 -4.00 -11.80
CA ILE A 50 -0.21 -3.35 -13.08
C ILE A 50 -0.14 -4.32 -14.27
N LYS A 51 0.66 -5.41 -14.16
CA LYS A 51 0.74 -6.55 -15.09
C LYS A 51 1.00 -6.16 -16.55
N CYS A 52 1.76 -5.09 -16.75
CA CYS A 52 2.21 -4.65 -18.06
C CYS A 52 3.63 -4.06 -17.96
N VAL A 53 4.33 -4.05 -19.07
CA VAL A 53 5.59 -3.31 -19.22
C VAL A 53 5.32 -1.80 -19.28
N ASP A 54 6.34 -0.98 -19.05
CA ASP A 54 6.19 0.48 -18.95
C ASP A 54 5.56 1.10 -20.20
N ASP A 55 5.99 0.68 -21.40
CA ASP A 55 5.44 1.16 -22.68
C ASP A 55 3.98 0.80 -22.92
N ALA A 56 3.47 -0.21 -22.21
CA ALA A 56 2.08 -0.67 -22.34
C ALA A 56 1.16 -0.15 -21.23
N PHE A 57 1.69 0.66 -20.32
CA PHE A 57 0.90 1.30 -19.28
C PHE A 57 0.01 2.41 -19.90
N PRO A 58 -1.27 2.50 -19.53
CA PRO A 58 -2.21 3.48 -20.11
C PRO A 58 -1.99 4.90 -19.56
N ARG A 59 -0.79 5.42 -19.75
CA ARG A 59 -0.28 6.67 -19.17
C ARG A 59 -1.15 7.87 -19.53
N GLU A 60 -1.45 8.04 -20.81
CA GLU A 60 -2.16 9.21 -21.34
C GLU A 60 -3.51 9.46 -20.64
N ALA A 61 -4.31 8.41 -20.43
CA ALA A 61 -5.62 8.53 -19.79
C ALA A 61 -5.53 9.00 -18.32
N ILE A 62 -4.43 8.68 -17.64
CA ILE A 62 -4.19 9.07 -16.26
C ILE A 62 -3.60 10.49 -16.20
N GLU A 63 -2.68 10.81 -17.11
CA GLU A 63 -2.07 12.14 -17.21
C GLU A 63 -3.11 13.22 -17.57
N GLN A 64 -4.14 12.87 -18.37
CA GLN A 64 -5.28 13.75 -18.66
C GLN A 64 -6.09 14.14 -17.40
N LEU A 65 -5.95 13.38 -16.31
CA LEU A 65 -6.54 13.73 -15.00
C LEU A 65 -5.60 14.57 -14.11
N GLY A 66 -4.44 14.98 -14.65
CA GLY A 66 -3.47 15.83 -13.96
C GLY A 66 -2.44 15.07 -13.11
N TYR A 67 -2.26 13.78 -13.32
CA TYR A 67 -1.26 12.99 -12.61
C TYR A 67 0.03 12.85 -13.40
N ASN A 68 1.16 13.05 -12.75
CA ASN A 68 2.44 12.53 -13.19
C ASN A 68 2.49 11.02 -12.94
N VAL A 69 3.07 10.26 -13.85
CA VAL A 69 3.08 8.80 -13.78
C VAL A 69 4.51 8.28 -13.85
N VAL A 70 4.92 7.49 -12.89
CA VAL A 70 6.16 6.70 -12.92
C VAL A 70 5.81 5.24 -12.74
N THR A 71 6.41 4.38 -13.56
CA THR A 71 6.14 2.94 -13.56
C THR A 71 7.42 2.14 -13.42
N HIS A 72 7.32 0.99 -12.78
CA HIS A 72 8.26 -0.11 -12.86
C HIS A 72 7.47 -1.34 -13.23
N GLY A 73 7.34 -1.56 -14.54
CA GLY A 73 6.46 -2.57 -15.12
C GLY A 73 7.13 -3.92 -15.30
N GLN A 74 6.29 -4.95 -15.37
CA GLN A 74 6.70 -6.31 -15.70
C GLN A 74 5.58 -6.98 -16.51
N LYS A 75 5.95 -7.73 -17.54
CA LYS A 75 4.99 -8.43 -18.38
C LYS A 75 4.27 -9.52 -17.58
N THR A 76 2.96 -9.59 -17.69
CA THR A 76 2.08 -10.64 -17.16
C THR A 76 1.90 -10.62 -15.64
N PHE A 77 2.95 -10.41 -14.86
CA PHE A 77 2.95 -10.46 -13.40
C PHE A 77 3.51 -9.17 -12.81
N ASN A 78 3.28 -8.97 -11.50
CA ASN A 78 3.89 -7.86 -10.75
C ASN A 78 3.62 -6.49 -11.40
N GLY A 79 4.60 -5.61 -11.27
CA GLY A 79 4.55 -4.24 -11.74
C GLY A 79 3.91 -3.31 -10.72
N VAL A 80 4.58 -2.19 -10.46
CA VAL A 80 4.14 -1.14 -9.56
C VAL A 80 4.16 0.21 -10.27
N ALA A 81 3.32 1.14 -9.83
CA ALA A 81 3.30 2.50 -10.35
C ALA A 81 3.02 3.52 -9.25
N LEU A 82 3.58 4.71 -9.42
CA LEU A 82 3.28 5.90 -8.65
C LEU A 82 2.57 6.91 -9.55
N LEU A 83 1.40 7.37 -9.11
CA LEU A 83 0.68 8.49 -9.68
C LEU A 83 0.75 9.65 -8.70
N SER A 84 1.06 10.86 -9.17
CA SER A 84 1.16 12.03 -8.29
C SER A 84 0.66 13.27 -9.01
N LYS A 85 -0.16 14.07 -8.34
CA LYS A 85 -0.54 15.42 -8.82
C LYS A 85 0.65 16.39 -8.79
N PHE A 86 1.68 16.06 -8.02
CA PHE A 86 2.90 16.85 -7.88
C PHE A 86 4.05 16.21 -8.65
N PRO A 87 5.06 16.99 -9.06
CA PRO A 87 6.27 16.42 -9.62
C PRO A 87 6.91 15.41 -8.67
N LEU A 88 7.42 14.31 -9.23
CA LEU A 88 8.24 13.34 -8.50
C LEU A 88 9.71 13.70 -8.78
N GLU A 89 10.40 14.23 -7.75
CA GLU A 89 11.79 14.72 -7.85
C GLU A 89 12.79 13.58 -8.08
N GLU A 90 12.52 12.46 -7.43
CA GLU A 90 13.30 11.23 -7.54
C GLU A 90 12.35 10.05 -7.71
N ALA A 91 12.76 9.11 -8.55
CA ALA A 91 12.06 7.83 -8.69
C ALA A 91 13.09 6.70 -8.70
N THR A 92 13.06 5.86 -7.67
CA THR A 92 13.99 4.76 -7.50
C THR A 92 13.25 3.43 -7.60
N PRO A 93 13.40 2.70 -8.71
CA PRO A 93 12.86 1.36 -8.85
C PRO A 93 13.73 0.36 -8.09
N ARG A 94 13.12 -0.76 -7.71
CA ARG A 94 13.74 -1.89 -7.02
C ARG A 94 14.11 -1.61 -5.56
N LEU A 95 13.86 -2.62 -4.76
CA LEU A 95 14.32 -2.64 -3.38
C LEU A 95 15.80 -3.04 -3.35
N ALA A 96 16.62 -2.26 -2.68
CA ALA A 96 18.05 -2.53 -2.52
C ALA A 96 18.34 -3.87 -1.80
N GLY A 97 19.58 -4.37 -1.92
CA GLY A 97 20.07 -5.53 -1.19
C GLY A 97 19.96 -6.87 -1.94
N ASP A 98 19.54 -6.87 -3.20
CA ASP A 98 19.62 -8.03 -4.11
C ASP A 98 19.53 -7.54 -5.56
N GLU A 99 20.67 -7.47 -6.24
CA GLU A 99 20.74 -7.00 -7.63
C GLU A 99 20.20 -8.04 -8.63
N GLU A 100 20.16 -9.31 -8.24
CA GLU A 100 19.60 -10.39 -9.06
C GLU A 100 18.07 -10.43 -9.02
N ASP A 101 17.45 -9.78 -8.04
CA ASP A 101 15.99 -9.67 -7.96
C ASP A 101 15.46 -8.66 -8.98
N VAL A 102 15.07 -9.17 -10.13
CA VAL A 102 14.56 -8.38 -11.27
C VAL A 102 13.04 -8.13 -11.20
N HIS A 103 12.36 -8.62 -10.17
CA HIS A 103 10.92 -8.48 -10.07
C HIS A 103 10.50 -7.02 -9.79
N ALA A 104 9.54 -6.55 -10.57
CA ALA A 104 8.99 -5.20 -10.45
C ALA A 104 7.99 -5.12 -9.28
N ARG A 105 8.51 -4.96 -8.06
CA ARG A 105 7.76 -5.00 -6.81
C ARG A 105 7.93 -3.77 -5.91
N PHE A 106 8.79 -2.83 -6.31
CA PHE A 106 9.11 -1.68 -5.49
C PHE A 106 9.39 -0.46 -6.36
N LEU A 107 8.87 0.69 -5.93
CA LEU A 107 9.13 1.98 -6.56
C LEU A 107 8.99 3.08 -5.50
N GLU A 108 10.09 3.78 -5.22
CA GLU A 108 10.10 4.94 -4.32
C GLU A 108 9.99 6.22 -5.14
N GLY A 109 9.22 7.18 -4.65
CA GLY A 109 9.15 8.55 -5.18
C GLY A 109 9.23 9.59 -4.09
N VAL A 110 9.74 10.77 -4.43
CA VAL A 110 9.89 11.91 -3.53
C VAL A 110 9.09 13.09 -4.07
N VAL A 111 8.29 13.72 -3.22
CA VAL A 111 7.53 14.93 -3.53
C VAL A 111 8.00 16.06 -2.62
N SER A 112 8.32 17.21 -3.21
CA SER A 112 8.69 18.41 -2.48
C SER A 112 7.50 19.01 -1.75
N LEU A 113 7.70 19.39 -0.50
CA LEU A 113 6.76 20.10 0.35
C LEU A 113 7.20 21.55 0.51
N LYS A 114 6.32 22.42 0.99
CA LYS A 114 6.72 23.78 1.42
C LYS A 114 7.83 23.77 2.47
N SER A 115 7.93 22.69 3.25
CA SER A 115 8.96 22.48 4.24
C SER A 115 9.46 21.04 4.19
N GLY A 116 10.53 20.80 3.45
CA GLY A 116 11.13 19.46 3.29
C GLY A 116 10.51 18.64 2.17
N VAL A 117 10.43 17.32 2.35
CA VAL A 117 9.91 16.38 1.36
C VAL A 117 9.01 15.34 2.02
N VAL A 118 8.17 14.67 1.24
CA VAL A 118 7.56 13.40 1.61
C VAL A 118 8.07 12.31 0.67
N ARG A 119 8.48 11.20 1.25
CA ARG A 119 8.95 10.01 0.55
C ARG A 119 7.87 8.94 0.58
N VAL A 120 7.49 8.44 -0.58
CA VAL A 120 6.46 7.41 -0.72
C VAL A 120 7.05 6.20 -1.43
N ALA A 121 7.04 5.06 -0.77
CA ALA A 121 7.46 3.78 -1.33
C ALA A 121 6.24 2.92 -1.65
N CYS A 122 5.98 2.72 -2.93
CA CYS A 122 5.00 1.77 -3.45
C CYS A 122 5.61 0.38 -3.46
N LEU A 123 4.95 -0.58 -2.81
CA LEU A 123 5.48 -1.94 -2.75
C LEU A 123 4.41 -3.00 -3.02
N TYR A 124 4.85 -4.10 -3.62
CA TYR A 124 4.12 -5.35 -3.82
C TYR A 124 4.93 -6.51 -3.25
N LEU A 125 4.73 -6.79 -1.97
CA LEU A 125 5.48 -7.81 -1.24
C LEU A 125 5.13 -9.20 -1.78
N PRO A 126 6.10 -10.12 -1.96
CA PRO A 126 5.82 -11.47 -2.44
C PRO A 126 4.75 -12.18 -1.63
N ASN A 127 3.84 -12.88 -2.31
CA ASN A 127 2.78 -13.65 -1.64
C ASN A 127 3.37 -14.78 -0.78
N GLY A 128 4.31 -15.55 -1.31
CA GLY A 128 5.02 -16.61 -0.59
C GLY A 128 4.37 -17.99 -0.64
N ASN A 129 3.17 -18.12 -1.21
CA ASN A 129 2.51 -19.42 -1.35
C ASN A 129 2.90 -20.13 -2.66
N PRO A 130 2.91 -21.48 -2.72
CA PRO A 130 2.70 -22.39 -1.58
C PRO A 130 3.89 -22.41 -0.63
N VAL A 131 3.60 -22.44 0.67
CA VAL A 131 4.61 -22.69 1.71
C VAL A 131 5.26 -24.06 1.46
N GLY A 132 6.59 -24.16 1.63
CA GLY A 132 7.34 -25.38 1.31
C GLY A 132 7.98 -25.39 -0.08
N THR A 133 7.83 -24.29 -0.83
CA THR A 133 8.58 -24.00 -2.06
C THR A 133 9.54 -22.83 -1.83
N ASP A 134 10.36 -22.48 -2.83
CA ASP A 134 11.28 -21.33 -2.77
C ASP A 134 10.56 -19.97 -2.63
N LYS A 135 9.26 -19.93 -2.84
CA LYS A 135 8.47 -18.70 -2.74
C LYS A 135 8.42 -18.12 -1.34
N TYR A 136 8.32 -18.98 -0.32
CA TYR A 136 8.25 -18.50 1.05
C TYR A 136 9.60 -17.98 1.58
N PRO A 137 10.74 -18.69 1.39
CA PRO A 137 12.06 -18.11 1.65
C PRO A 137 12.32 -16.80 0.91
N TYR A 138 11.92 -16.69 -0.36
CA TYR A 138 12.03 -15.46 -1.13
C TYR A 138 11.23 -14.31 -0.48
N LYS A 139 9.99 -14.56 -0.03
CA LYS A 139 9.19 -13.60 0.70
C LYS A 139 9.91 -13.10 1.97
N LEU A 140 10.43 -14.00 2.79
CA LEU A 140 11.11 -13.63 4.04
C LEU A 140 12.41 -12.86 3.76
N LYS A 141 13.18 -13.23 2.74
CA LYS A 141 14.36 -12.48 2.30
C LYS A 141 13.97 -11.08 1.84
N TRP A 142 12.88 -10.93 1.08
CA TRP A 142 12.37 -9.64 0.63
C TRP A 142 11.95 -8.76 1.81
N MET A 143 11.27 -9.32 2.81
CA MET A 143 10.89 -8.61 4.04
C MET A 143 12.12 -8.15 4.85
N SER A 144 13.16 -8.95 4.92
CA SER A 144 14.43 -8.57 5.55
C SER A 144 15.08 -7.37 4.84
N ARG A 145 15.05 -7.34 3.49
CA ARG A 145 15.54 -6.20 2.70
C ARG A 145 14.70 -4.94 2.94
N LEU A 146 13.37 -5.08 3.04
CA LEU A 146 12.47 -3.97 3.36
C LEU A 146 12.76 -3.41 4.75
N LEU A 147 13.09 -4.27 5.72
CA LEU A 147 13.49 -3.86 7.07
C LEU A 147 14.77 -3.00 7.03
N GLU A 148 15.80 -3.45 6.30
CA GLU A 148 17.06 -2.68 6.16
C GLU A 148 16.84 -1.36 5.42
N TYR A 149 16.06 -1.37 4.33
CA TYR A 149 15.66 -0.14 3.64
C TYR A 149 14.98 0.84 4.61
N SER A 150 14.03 0.36 5.39
CA SER A 150 13.29 1.19 6.35
C SER A 150 14.20 1.78 7.43
N LYS A 151 15.16 1.00 7.95
CA LYS A 151 16.17 1.51 8.90
C LYS A 151 16.97 2.67 8.32
N GLU A 152 17.41 2.54 7.07
CA GLU A 152 18.20 3.60 6.43
C GLU A 152 17.34 4.84 6.16
N ARG A 153 16.10 4.68 5.71
CA ARG A 153 15.21 5.82 5.45
C ARG A 153 14.77 6.54 6.73
N LEU A 154 14.58 5.83 7.83
CA LEU A 154 14.22 6.48 9.10
C LEU A 154 15.32 7.40 9.66
N LYS A 155 16.57 7.20 9.26
CA LYS A 155 17.70 8.09 9.66
C LYS A 155 17.61 9.49 9.06
N THR A 156 16.85 9.67 7.96
CA THR A 156 16.68 10.99 7.33
C THR A 156 15.72 11.89 8.10
N GLU A 157 14.93 11.33 9.02
CA GLU A 157 13.89 12.01 9.80
C GLU A 157 12.86 12.75 8.91
N GLU A 158 12.68 12.28 7.66
CA GLU A 158 11.67 12.77 6.72
C GLU A 158 10.34 12.03 6.91
N PRO A 159 9.20 12.67 6.57
CA PRO A 159 7.95 11.95 6.38
C PRO A 159 8.11 10.83 5.34
N LEU A 160 7.98 9.57 5.79
CA LEU A 160 8.06 8.36 4.97
C LEU A 160 6.74 7.61 5.05
N VAL A 161 6.22 7.21 3.89
CA VAL A 161 5.04 6.34 3.76
C VAL A 161 5.42 5.08 2.97
N LEU A 162 5.34 3.92 3.59
CA LEU A 162 5.40 2.63 2.90
C LEU A 162 3.96 2.21 2.60
N ALA A 163 3.58 2.17 1.34
CA ALA A 163 2.22 1.90 0.91
C ALA A 163 2.17 0.76 -0.11
N GLY A 164 1.27 -0.19 0.09
CA GLY A 164 1.16 -1.28 -0.88
C GLY A 164 0.39 -2.50 -0.39
N ASP A 165 0.42 -3.52 -1.24
CA ASP A 165 0.03 -4.87 -0.90
C ASP A 165 1.23 -5.58 -0.25
N PHE A 166 1.16 -5.71 1.05
CA PHE A 166 2.19 -6.36 1.86
C PHE A 166 2.06 -7.88 1.88
N ASN A 167 0.96 -8.43 1.41
CA ASN A 167 0.67 -9.87 1.53
C ASN A 167 0.91 -10.39 2.96
N VAL A 168 0.57 -9.61 3.97
CA VAL A 168 0.67 -9.94 5.40
C VAL A 168 -0.65 -9.65 6.08
N ILE A 169 -1.17 -10.65 6.77
CA ILE A 169 -2.27 -10.51 7.73
C ILE A 169 -1.64 -10.30 9.11
N PRO A 170 -1.64 -9.08 9.68
CA PRO A 170 -0.86 -8.77 10.87
C PRO A 170 -1.32 -9.48 12.13
N ALA A 171 -2.64 -9.63 12.31
CA ALA A 171 -3.24 -10.16 13.52
C ALA A 171 -4.59 -10.85 13.27
N PRO A 172 -5.10 -11.65 14.22
CA PRO A 172 -6.39 -12.33 14.06
C PRO A 172 -7.58 -11.43 13.69
N PRO A 173 -7.72 -10.18 14.16
CA PRO A 173 -8.80 -9.29 13.73
C PRO A 173 -8.75 -8.89 12.25
N ASP A 174 -7.63 -9.14 11.56
CA ASP A 174 -7.38 -8.80 10.16
C ASP A 174 -7.79 -9.90 9.17
N VAL A 175 -8.41 -10.97 9.65
CA VAL A 175 -8.87 -12.11 8.84
C VAL A 175 -10.19 -12.66 9.35
N HIS A 176 -11.09 -13.04 8.42
CA HIS A 176 -12.44 -13.54 8.76
C HIS A 176 -12.42 -14.88 9.52
N ASN A 177 -11.44 -15.74 9.32
CA ASN A 177 -11.28 -17.04 9.99
C ASN A 177 -9.80 -17.36 10.22
N PRO A 178 -9.21 -16.91 11.34
CA PRO A 178 -7.79 -17.10 11.61
C PRO A 178 -7.34 -18.57 11.56
N ALA A 179 -8.18 -19.50 12.00
CA ALA A 179 -7.84 -20.93 12.03
C ALA A 179 -7.60 -21.53 10.63
N ALA A 180 -8.28 -21.00 9.61
CA ALA A 180 -8.10 -21.46 8.23
C ALA A 180 -6.80 -20.96 7.60
N TRP A 181 -6.14 -19.93 8.18
CA TRP A 181 -4.98 -19.25 7.61
C TRP A 181 -3.66 -19.57 8.30
N VAL A 182 -3.64 -20.37 9.36
CA VAL A 182 -2.43 -20.66 10.16
C VAL A 182 -1.26 -21.25 9.35
N ASN A 183 -1.56 -21.93 8.26
CA ASN A 183 -0.57 -22.52 7.36
C ASN A 183 -0.30 -21.68 6.09
N ASP A 184 -1.02 -20.60 5.90
CA ASP A 184 -0.86 -19.70 4.75
C ASP A 184 0.34 -18.78 4.94
N ALA A 185 1.10 -18.53 3.87
CA ALA A 185 2.27 -17.65 3.89
C ALA A 185 1.97 -16.23 4.39
N LEU A 186 0.73 -15.75 4.22
CA LEU A 186 0.30 -14.42 4.64
C LEU A 186 0.12 -14.32 6.17
N PHE A 187 -0.09 -15.46 6.86
CA PHE A 187 -0.43 -15.47 8.28
C PHE A 187 0.52 -16.30 9.14
N LYS A 188 1.56 -16.89 8.55
CA LYS A 188 2.56 -17.63 9.31
C LYS A 188 3.24 -16.75 10.37
N PRO A 189 3.68 -17.35 11.50
CA PRO A 189 4.37 -16.61 12.56
C PRO A 189 5.55 -15.78 12.04
N GLU A 190 6.41 -16.34 11.20
CA GLU A 190 7.60 -15.70 10.66
C GLU A 190 7.27 -14.47 9.80
N THR A 191 6.17 -14.55 9.03
CA THR A 191 5.66 -13.43 8.25
C THR A 191 5.17 -12.30 9.16
N ARG A 192 4.40 -12.64 10.20
CA ARG A 192 3.89 -11.67 11.17
C ARG A 192 5.01 -11.05 12.02
N GLU A 193 5.98 -11.86 12.45
CA GLU A 193 7.17 -11.37 13.17
C GLU A 193 7.97 -10.39 12.33
N SER A 194 8.16 -10.68 11.03
CA SER A 194 8.83 -9.75 10.11
C SER A 194 8.06 -8.45 9.94
N PHE A 195 6.73 -8.49 9.91
CA PHE A 195 5.90 -7.28 9.89
C PHE A 195 5.99 -6.50 11.21
N GLN A 196 5.97 -7.19 12.34
CA GLN A 196 6.16 -6.57 13.66
C GLN A 196 7.55 -5.96 13.83
N ALA A 197 8.58 -6.53 13.19
CA ALA A 197 9.92 -5.95 13.18
C ALA A 197 9.95 -4.58 12.46
N LEU A 198 9.16 -4.40 11.38
CA LEU A 198 8.99 -3.08 10.74
C LEU A 198 8.36 -2.07 11.72
N LEU A 199 7.29 -2.46 12.41
CA LEU A 199 6.66 -1.59 13.41
C LEU A 199 7.61 -1.31 14.59
N GLY A 200 8.44 -2.29 14.97
CA GLY A 200 9.47 -2.17 16.00
C GLY A 200 10.57 -1.15 15.68
N LEU A 201 10.74 -0.74 14.42
CA LEU A 201 11.62 0.37 14.02
C LEU A 201 11.03 1.76 14.36
N GLY A 202 9.78 1.82 14.77
CA GLY A 202 9.03 3.07 14.99
C GLY A 202 8.05 3.41 13.86
N LEU A 203 7.85 2.49 12.89
CA LEU A 203 6.79 2.67 11.90
C LEU A 203 5.41 2.43 12.53
N THR A 204 4.44 3.21 12.10
CA THR A 204 3.04 3.14 12.57
C THR A 204 2.14 2.58 11.47
N ASP A 205 1.36 1.53 11.75
CA ASP A 205 0.25 1.09 10.91
C ASP A 205 -0.86 2.16 10.99
N ALA A 206 -1.07 2.88 9.91
CA ALA A 206 -1.97 4.03 9.88
C ALA A 206 -3.41 3.67 10.26
N LEU A 207 -3.93 2.53 9.82
CA LEU A 207 -5.28 2.10 10.17
C LEU A 207 -5.37 1.79 11.68
N ARG A 208 -4.40 1.08 12.23
CA ARG A 208 -4.38 0.68 13.64
C ARG A 208 -4.08 1.84 14.59
N ALA A 209 -3.49 2.94 14.09
CA ALA A 209 -3.36 4.18 14.84
C ALA A 209 -4.73 4.83 15.14
N VAL A 210 -5.74 4.60 14.30
CA VAL A 210 -7.06 5.27 14.42
C VAL A 210 -8.19 4.31 14.78
N SER A 211 -8.06 3.00 14.52
CA SER A 211 -9.13 2.02 14.75
C SER A 211 -8.62 0.64 15.11
N ASP A 212 -9.12 0.10 16.22
CA ASP A 212 -8.92 -1.28 16.65
C ASP A 212 -10.04 -2.22 16.16
N GLU A 213 -11.01 -1.70 15.39
CA GLU A 213 -12.16 -2.46 14.94
C GLU A 213 -11.73 -3.64 14.05
N PRO A 214 -12.25 -4.86 14.30
CA PRO A 214 -11.99 -6.02 13.45
C PRO A 214 -12.73 -5.89 12.11
N GLY A 215 -12.34 -6.73 11.13
CA GLY A 215 -13.05 -6.80 9.86
C GLY A 215 -12.82 -5.63 8.92
N GLN A 216 -11.76 -4.86 9.14
CA GLN A 216 -11.31 -3.79 8.23
C GLN A 216 -10.54 -4.39 7.06
N TYR A 217 -11.22 -5.22 6.27
CA TYR A 217 -10.59 -5.97 5.18
C TYR A 217 -10.34 -5.10 3.96
N THR A 218 -9.30 -5.48 3.18
CA THR A 218 -8.89 -4.81 1.95
C THR A 218 -8.91 -5.73 0.73
N PHE A 219 -9.04 -7.05 0.96
CA PHE A 219 -9.05 -8.10 -0.05
C PHE A 219 -10.16 -9.12 0.19
N TRP A 220 -10.80 -9.59 -0.89
CA TRP A 220 -11.76 -10.71 -0.91
C TRP A 220 -11.54 -11.54 -2.17
N ASP A 221 -11.26 -12.83 -2.01
CA ASP A 221 -11.12 -13.76 -3.13
C ASP A 221 -12.35 -13.70 -4.07
N TYR A 222 -12.14 -14.00 -5.34
CA TYR A 222 -13.24 -14.13 -6.31
C TYR A 222 -14.07 -15.39 -6.11
N GLN A 223 -13.51 -16.39 -5.42
CA GLN A 223 -14.12 -17.71 -5.23
C GLN A 223 -15.03 -17.76 -4.01
N ALA A 224 -15.82 -18.83 -3.95
CA ALA A 224 -16.67 -19.21 -2.81
C ALA A 224 -17.65 -18.12 -2.33
N GLY A 225 -17.90 -17.08 -3.11
CA GLY A 225 -18.74 -15.95 -2.70
C GLY A 225 -18.12 -15.15 -1.54
N ALA A 226 -16.80 -15.04 -1.50
CA ALA A 226 -16.09 -14.43 -0.38
C ALA A 226 -16.53 -12.98 -0.12
N TRP A 227 -16.77 -12.19 -1.18
CA TRP A 227 -17.27 -10.82 -1.04
C TRP A 227 -18.65 -10.77 -0.37
N GLN A 228 -19.61 -11.57 -0.87
CA GLN A 228 -20.98 -11.59 -0.34
C GLN A 228 -21.06 -12.08 1.10
N LYS A 229 -20.13 -12.97 1.49
CA LYS A 229 -20.03 -13.52 2.85
C LYS A 229 -19.15 -12.68 3.77
N ASN A 230 -18.55 -11.62 3.24
CA ASN A 230 -17.52 -10.81 3.91
C ASN A 230 -16.33 -11.65 4.45
N TRP A 231 -15.93 -12.67 3.69
CA TRP A 231 -14.75 -13.48 3.98
C TRP A 231 -13.50 -12.80 3.47
N GLY A 232 -13.13 -11.73 4.13
CA GLY A 232 -12.02 -10.87 3.73
C GLY A 232 -10.79 -11.02 4.62
N ILE A 233 -9.72 -10.38 4.16
CA ILE A 233 -8.46 -10.21 4.88
C ILE A 233 -7.93 -8.79 4.68
N ARG A 234 -7.10 -8.30 5.60
CA ARG A 234 -6.41 -7.01 5.47
C ARG A 234 -4.94 -7.26 5.17
N ILE A 235 -4.53 -6.95 3.96
CA ILE A 235 -3.17 -7.17 3.46
C ILE A 235 -2.56 -5.96 2.75
N ASP A 236 -3.36 -4.92 2.51
CA ASP A 236 -2.90 -3.63 2.00
C ASP A 236 -2.72 -2.67 3.18
N HIS A 237 -1.51 -2.13 3.32
CA HIS A 237 -1.14 -1.32 4.47
C HIS A 237 -0.46 -0.02 4.06
N LEU A 238 -0.58 1.00 4.91
CA LEU A 238 0.23 2.21 4.87
C LEU A 238 0.97 2.32 6.22
N LEU A 239 2.28 2.15 6.19
CA LEU A 239 3.15 2.27 7.35
C LEU A 239 3.85 3.63 7.31
N LEU A 240 3.81 4.36 8.41
CA LEU A 240 4.23 5.75 8.52
C LEU A 240 5.46 5.88 9.41
N SER A 241 6.47 6.68 8.99
CA SER A 241 7.51 7.15 9.90
C SER A 241 6.90 8.00 11.03
N PRO A 242 7.60 8.22 12.16
CA PRO A 242 7.12 9.13 13.20
C PRO A 242 6.70 10.49 12.65
N GLN A 243 7.49 11.08 11.74
CA GLN A 243 7.22 12.38 11.13
C GLN A 243 5.95 12.39 10.27
N ALA A 244 5.63 11.27 9.60
CA ALA A 244 4.38 11.13 8.86
C ALA A 244 3.20 10.81 9.82
N SER A 245 3.43 9.96 10.83
CA SER A 245 2.41 9.58 11.81
C SER A 245 1.90 10.77 12.62
N ASP A 246 2.79 11.71 13.01
CA ASP A 246 2.42 12.93 13.72
C ASP A 246 1.50 13.85 12.91
N ARG A 247 1.44 13.65 11.59
CA ARG A 247 0.62 14.41 10.64
C ARG A 247 -0.61 13.65 10.15
N LEU A 248 -0.87 12.45 10.69
CA LEU A 248 -2.01 11.64 10.29
C LEU A 248 -3.32 12.26 10.78
N ILE A 249 -4.23 12.59 9.84
CA ILE A 249 -5.54 13.19 10.13
C ILE A 249 -6.72 12.33 9.67
N GLY A 250 -6.50 11.34 8.81
CA GLY A 250 -7.56 10.45 8.36
C GLY A 250 -7.04 9.17 7.74
N VAL A 251 -7.86 8.12 7.81
CA VAL A 251 -7.64 6.83 7.15
C VAL A 251 -8.97 6.32 6.62
N GLY A 252 -8.97 5.70 5.44
CA GLY A 252 -10.16 5.07 4.90
C GLY A 252 -9.88 3.87 4.01
N ILE A 253 -10.93 3.06 3.82
CA ILE A 253 -10.97 1.91 2.93
C ILE A 253 -12.19 2.03 2.03
N ASP A 254 -11.97 2.15 0.73
CA ASP A 254 -13.04 2.36 -0.24
C ASP A 254 -13.65 1.03 -0.70
N LYS A 255 -14.30 0.33 0.24
CA LYS A 255 -14.87 -1.01 0.01
C LYS A 255 -15.90 -1.05 -1.13
N TYR A 256 -16.56 0.06 -1.43
CA TYR A 256 -17.61 0.14 -2.44
C TYR A 256 -17.13 -0.24 -3.85
N VAL A 257 -15.85 -0.04 -4.18
CA VAL A 257 -15.30 -0.42 -5.50
C VAL A 257 -15.30 -1.94 -5.71
N ARG A 258 -15.32 -2.74 -4.63
CA ARG A 258 -15.40 -4.21 -4.72
C ARG A 258 -16.76 -4.70 -5.24
N ALA A 259 -17.79 -3.85 -5.19
CA ALA A 259 -19.13 -4.13 -5.71
C ALA A 259 -19.28 -3.76 -7.20
N TRP A 260 -18.29 -3.17 -7.84
CA TRP A 260 -18.33 -2.85 -9.27
C TRP A 260 -18.30 -4.11 -10.14
N GLU A 261 -18.62 -3.97 -11.43
CA GLU A 261 -18.55 -5.09 -12.36
C GLU A 261 -17.10 -5.49 -12.64
N LYS A 262 -16.74 -6.78 -12.51
CA LYS A 262 -15.37 -7.30 -12.69
C LYS A 262 -14.30 -6.53 -11.91
N PRO A 263 -14.49 -6.27 -10.61
CA PRO A 263 -13.60 -5.43 -9.82
C PRO A 263 -12.24 -6.13 -9.59
N SER A 264 -11.27 -5.39 -9.04
CA SER A 264 -10.12 -6.01 -8.39
C SER A 264 -10.60 -6.78 -7.15
N ASP A 265 -9.87 -7.81 -6.75
CA ASP A 265 -10.04 -8.51 -5.47
C ASP A 265 -9.60 -7.66 -4.28
N HIS A 266 -8.83 -6.60 -4.53
CA HIS A 266 -8.46 -5.57 -3.55
C HIS A 266 -9.29 -4.30 -3.73
N VAL A 267 -9.32 -3.47 -2.67
CA VAL A 267 -9.93 -2.15 -2.68
C VAL A 267 -8.90 -1.07 -2.30
N PRO A 268 -9.11 0.20 -2.69
CA PRO A 268 -8.22 1.29 -2.29
C PRO A 268 -8.21 1.49 -0.77
N VAL A 269 -7.01 1.74 -0.23
CA VAL A 269 -6.80 2.20 1.15
C VAL A 269 -6.07 3.54 1.07
N TRP A 270 -6.49 4.50 1.88
CA TRP A 270 -5.91 5.84 1.85
C TRP A 270 -5.72 6.44 3.24
N ILE A 271 -4.81 7.38 3.31
CA ILE A 271 -4.56 8.23 4.46
C ILE A 271 -4.63 9.70 4.04
N ASP A 272 -5.01 10.56 4.97
CA ASP A 272 -4.85 12.00 4.86
C ASP A 272 -3.77 12.45 5.85
N LEU A 273 -2.77 13.16 5.34
CA LEU A 273 -1.69 13.75 6.13
C LEU A 273 -1.78 15.28 6.07
N ASP A 274 -1.54 15.95 7.20
CA ASP A 274 -1.38 17.42 7.26
C ASP A 274 -0.01 17.80 6.69
N LEU A 275 0.09 17.73 5.36
CA LEU A 275 1.27 18.07 4.56
C LEU A 275 0.86 18.96 3.39
N GLU A 276 1.67 19.95 3.09
CA GLU A 276 1.43 20.89 1.99
C GLU A 276 2.56 20.80 0.95
N ALA A 277 2.20 20.44 -0.31
CA ALA A 277 3.16 20.40 -1.41
C ALA A 277 3.71 21.79 -1.72
N ALA A 278 4.94 21.83 -2.32
CA ALA A 278 5.64 23.04 -2.70
C ALA A 278 4.95 23.80 -3.84
#